data_6bac06d0a5ec349f1ca3d67de87a29f3
#
_entry.id   6bac06d0a5ec349f1ca3d67de87a29f3
#
_cell.length_a   1.000
_cell.length_b   1.000
_cell.length_c   1.000
_cell.angle_alpha   90.00
_cell.angle_beta   90.00
_cell.angle_gamma   90.00
#
_symmetry.space_group_name_H-M   'P 1'
#
loop_
_entity.id
_entity.type
_entity.pdbx_description
1 polymer ?
#
loop_
_entity_poly.entity_id
_entity_poly.type
_entity_poly.pdbx_seq_one_letter_code
_entity_poly.pdbx_strand_id
1 'polypeptide(L)'
;MANETKIDKLDTVQVANQEALPRRAFGKIALGAAGLCYLAMLGYPLYRYLSSPVEKAKKEAAVKEILLKDAHKLPAGSGMVFKFGSRPAWLIHHADGTWTALDAVCTHLGCTVKYEAENKRIFCECHGGVYDPITGKNIAGPPPKPLRQYTIKVTEEGVVVSRA
;
A
#
# COMPACT_ATOMS: atom_id res chain seq x y z
N MET A 1 -68.69 -7.65 -28.00
CA MET A 1 -68.04 -8.59 -28.94
C MET A 1 -66.75 -8.04 -29.62
N ALA A 2 -66.37 -6.77 -29.45
CA ALA A 2 -65.16 -6.23 -30.12
C ALA A 2 -63.87 -6.20 -29.24
N ASN A 3 -63.96 -6.64 -27.98
CA ASN A 3 -62.85 -6.57 -27.05
C ASN A 3 -62.10 -7.89 -26.81
N GLU A 4 -62.74 -9.05 -27.10
CA GLU A 4 -62.10 -10.36 -26.96
C GLU A 4 -61.07 -10.67 -28.03
N THR A 5 -61.27 -10.21 -29.26
CA THR A 5 -60.37 -10.44 -30.36
C THR A 5 -59.05 -9.67 -30.27
N LYS A 6 -58.95 -8.63 -29.43
CA LYS A 6 -57.76 -7.81 -29.27
C LYS A 6 -56.80 -8.35 -28.20
N ILE A 7 -57.32 -9.06 -27.23
CA ILE A 7 -56.54 -9.67 -26.15
C ILE A 7 -55.84 -10.93 -26.66
N ASP A 8 -56.55 -11.72 -27.47
CA ASP A 8 -56.02 -12.96 -28.06
C ASP A 8 -54.87 -12.72 -29.04
N LYS A 9 -54.85 -11.56 -29.71
CA LYS A 9 -53.74 -11.15 -30.60
C LYS A 9 -52.51 -10.65 -29.86
N LEU A 10 -52.66 -10.13 -28.64
CA LEU A 10 -51.54 -9.66 -27.82
C LEU A 10 -50.79 -10.82 -27.16
N ASP A 11 -51.54 -11.87 -26.73
CA ASP A 11 -50.93 -13.05 -26.11
C ASP A 11 -50.19 -13.92 -27.14
N THR A 12 -50.67 -14.01 -28.37
CA THR A 12 -49.97 -14.73 -29.43
C THR A 12 -48.68 -14.07 -29.90
N VAL A 13 -48.56 -12.74 -29.81
CA VAL A 13 -47.33 -12.00 -30.16
C VAL A 13 -46.25 -12.15 -29.10
N GLN A 14 -46.63 -12.30 -27.86
CA GLN A 14 -45.67 -12.47 -26.76
C GLN A 14 -45.06 -13.89 -26.69
N VAL A 15 -45.80 -14.91 -27.08
CA VAL A 15 -45.32 -16.30 -27.07
C VAL A 15 -44.40 -16.64 -28.25
N ALA A 16 -44.52 -15.88 -29.36
CA ALA A 16 -43.75 -16.16 -30.58
C ALA A 16 -42.27 -15.72 -30.51
N ASN A 17 -41.85 -15.04 -29.45
CA ASN A 17 -40.49 -14.49 -29.35
C ASN A 17 -39.58 -15.18 -28.32
N GLN A 18 -40.01 -16.35 -27.81
CA GLN A 18 -39.10 -17.23 -27.04
C GLN A 18 -38.53 -18.31 -27.99
N GLU A 19 -37.60 -17.86 -28.84
CA GLU A 19 -36.76 -18.84 -29.54
C GLU A 19 -35.90 -19.55 -28.50
N ALA A 20 -36.29 -20.76 -28.14
CA ALA A 20 -35.55 -21.63 -27.26
C ALA A 20 -34.16 -21.86 -27.84
N LEU A 21 -33.12 -21.41 -27.17
CA LEU A 21 -31.74 -21.60 -27.56
C LEU A 21 -31.47 -23.08 -27.90
N PRO A 22 -30.99 -23.39 -29.11
CA PRO A 22 -30.74 -24.79 -29.45
C PRO A 22 -29.70 -25.38 -28.51
N ARG A 23 -29.90 -26.62 -28.06
CA ARG A 23 -29.05 -27.31 -27.06
C ARG A 23 -27.55 -27.18 -27.34
N ARG A 24 -27.14 -27.18 -28.64
CA ARG A 24 -25.76 -26.98 -29.04
C ARG A 24 -25.24 -25.56 -28.77
N ALA A 25 -26.07 -24.51 -28.94
CA ALA A 25 -25.70 -23.15 -28.65
C ALA A 25 -25.56 -22.93 -27.12
N PHE A 26 -26.48 -23.48 -26.33
CA PHE A 26 -26.38 -23.47 -24.87
C PHE A 26 -25.08 -24.11 -24.37
N GLY A 27 -24.72 -25.29 -24.89
CA GLY A 27 -23.47 -25.96 -24.52
C GLY A 27 -22.22 -25.13 -24.85
N LYS A 28 -22.18 -24.46 -26.00
CA LYS A 28 -21.06 -23.58 -26.37
C LYS A 28 -20.98 -22.36 -25.49
N ILE A 29 -22.11 -21.73 -25.15
CA ILE A 29 -22.17 -20.56 -24.26
C ILE A 29 -21.74 -20.97 -22.83
N ALA A 30 -22.23 -22.09 -22.33
CA ALA A 30 -21.89 -22.59 -21.01
C ALA A 30 -20.37 -22.90 -20.87
N LEU A 31 -19.80 -23.59 -21.88
CA LEU A 31 -18.37 -23.87 -21.92
C LEU A 31 -17.54 -22.58 -22.04
N GLY A 32 -17.98 -21.62 -22.86
CA GLY A 32 -17.33 -20.32 -23.00
C GLY A 32 -17.35 -19.53 -21.70
N ALA A 33 -18.50 -19.49 -21.02
CA ALA A 33 -18.64 -18.82 -19.73
C ALA A 33 -17.76 -19.49 -18.64
N ALA A 34 -17.76 -20.82 -18.56
CA ALA A 34 -16.92 -21.57 -17.65
C ALA A 34 -15.43 -21.31 -17.90
N GLY A 35 -15.01 -21.29 -19.18
CA GLY A 35 -13.64 -20.95 -19.57
C GLY A 35 -13.23 -19.53 -19.17
N LEU A 36 -14.09 -18.55 -19.39
CA LEU A 36 -13.85 -17.17 -18.94
C LEU A 36 -13.74 -17.05 -17.42
N CYS A 37 -14.63 -17.70 -16.68
CA CYS A 37 -14.57 -17.75 -15.22
C CYS A 37 -13.24 -18.36 -14.73
N TYR A 38 -12.80 -19.44 -15.35
CA TYR A 38 -11.54 -20.11 -15.02
C TYR A 38 -10.34 -19.21 -15.31
N LEU A 39 -10.31 -18.55 -16.46
CA LEU A 39 -9.26 -17.60 -16.82
C LEU A 39 -9.24 -16.39 -15.89
N ALA A 40 -10.41 -15.87 -15.48
CA ALA A 40 -10.49 -14.78 -14.52
C ALA A 40 -10.01 -15.22 -13.13
N MET A 41 -10.36 -16.44 -12.70
CA MET A 41 -9.95 -16.98 -11.40
C MET A 41 -8.43 -17.17 -11.30
N LEU A 42 -7.75 -17.57 -12.36
CA LEU A 42 -6.30 -17.71 -12.40
C LEU A 42 -5.59 -16.40 -12.73
N GLY A 43 -6.12 -15.62 -13.66
CA GLY A 43 -5.52 -14.38 -14.15
C GLY A 43 -5.59 -13.25 -13.14
N TYR A 44 -6.69 -13.15 -12.36
CA TYR A 44 -6.86 -12.08 -11.39
C TYR A 44 -5.80 -12.05 -10.28
N PRO A 45 -5.51 -13.16 -9.56
CA PRO A 45 -4.46 -13.15 -8.54
C PRO A 45 -3.07 -12.88 -9.13
N LEU A 46 -2.78 -13.40 -10.31
CA LEU A 46 -1.54 -13.12 -11.01
C LEU A 46 -1.41 -11.62 -11.35
N TYR A 47 -2.45 -11.03 -11.92
CA TYR A 47 -2.51 -9.59 -12.18
C TYR A 47 -2.31 -8.76 -10.90
N ARG A 48 -3.01 -9.12 -9.81
CA ARG A 48 -2.87 -8.42 -8.50
C ARG A 48 -1.47 -8.53 -7.93
N TYR A 49 -0.84 -9.68 -8.08
CA TYR A 49 0.56 -9.88 -7.65
C TYR A 49 1.52 -8.98 -8.43
N LEU A 50 1.40 -8.96 -9.75
CA LEU A 50 2.28 -8.19 -10.63
C LEU A 50 2.03 -6.67 -10.53
N SER A 51 0.80 -6.23 -10.29
CA SER A 51 0.46 -4.81 -10.14
C SER A 51 0.81 -4.23 -8.77
N SER A 52 0.95 -5.07 -7.74
CA SER A 52 1.21 -4.65 -6.36
C SER A 52 2.43 -3.74 -6.19
N PRO A 53 3.61 -3.99 -6.81
CA PRO A 53 4.77 -3.09 -6.69
C PRO A 53 4.50 -1.70 -7.27
N VAL A 54 3.81 -1.65 -8.42
CA VAL A 54 3.49 -0.39 -9.11
C VAL A 54 2.52 0.46 -8.29
N GLU A 55 1.50 -0.15 -7.70
CA GLU A 55 0.56 0.55 -6.82
C GLU A 55 1.24 1.09 -5.56
N LYS A 56 2.14 0.32 -4.95
CA LYS A 56 2.94 0.76 -3.80
C LYS A 56 3.82 1.95 -4.16
N ALA A 57 4.56 1.87 -5.26
CA ALA A 57 5.40 2.95 -5.75
C ALA A 57 4.59 4.23 -6.05
N LYS A 58 3.39 4.09 -6.64
CA LYS A 58 2.49 5.21 -6.91
C LYS A 58 1.97 5.86 -5.63
N LYS A 59 1.58 5.07 -4.62
CA LYS A 59 1.16 5.59 -3.30
C LYS A 59 2.31 6.30 -2.59
N GLU A 60 3.51 5.77 -2.65
CA GLU A 60 4.71 6.43 -2.11
C GLU A 60 4.99 7.76 -2.81
N ALA A 61 4.92 7.79 -4.13
CA ALA A 61 5.16 9.01 -4.91
C ALA A 61 4.11 10.10 -4.66
N ALA A 62 2.87 9.72 -4.34
CA ALA A 62 1.77 10.65 -4.10
C ALA A 62 1.93 11.44 -2.79
N VAL A 63 2.60 10.85 -1.77
CA VAL A 63 2.81 11.52 -0.49
C VAL A 63 4.06 12.39 -0.58
N LYS A 64 3.86 13.70 -0.57
CA LYS A 64 4.94 14.70 -0.60
C LYS A 64 5.36 15.09 0.80
N GLU A 65 4.40 15.27 1.71
CA GLU A 65 4.63 15.70 3.09
C GLU A 65 3.56 15.13 4.02
N ILE A 66 3.90 15.01 5.29
CA ILE A 66 2.99 14.56 6.35
C ILE A 66 3.18 15.46 7.57
N LEU A 67 2.09 15.96 8.12
CA LEU A 67 2.06 16.67 9.39
C LEU A 67 1.82 15.69 10.55
N LEU A 68 2.76 15.62 11.47
CA LEU A 68 2.70 14.84 12.70
C LEU A 68 2.33 15.76 13.87
N LYS A 69 1.04 15.96 14.11
CA LYS A 69 0.50 16.91 15.08
C LYS A 69 0.99 16.69 16.53
N ASP A 70 1.15 15.43 16.93
CA ASP A 70 1.57 15.09 18.30
C ASP A 70 3.09 14.97 18.48
N ALA A 71 3.85 15.16 17.41
CA ALA A 71 5.29 14.97 17.44
C ALA A 71 6.02 15.99 18.35
N HIS A 72 5.47 17.20 18.50
CA HIS A 72 6.03 18.21 19.42
C HIS A 72 6.00 17.79 20.91
N LYS A 73 5.15 16.82 21.26
CA LYS A 73 5.07 16.25 22.62
C LYS A 73 6.12 15.16 22.88
N LEU A 74 6.88 14.78 21.86
CA LEU A 74 7.87 13.71 21.96
C LEU A 74 9.03 14.17 22.88
N PRO A 75 9.33 13.46 23.99
CA PRO A 75 10.43 13.82 24.86
C PRO A 75 11.77 13.79 24.13
N ALA A 76 12.70 14.67 24.54
CA ALA A 76 14.07 14.62 24.05
C ALA A 76 14.72 13.26 24.36
N GLY A 77 15.50 12.73 23.45
CA GLY A 77 16.13 11.42 23.53
C GLY A 77 15.21 10.26 23.16
N SER A 78 14.00 10.52 22.64
CA SER A 78 13.04 9.48 22.26
C SER A 78 12.75 9.48 20.76
N GLY A 79 12.05 8.45 20.29
CA GLY A 79 11.64 8.33 18.90
C GLY A 79 10.25 7.74 18.76
N MET A 80 9.56 8.08 17.68
CA MET A 80 8.28 7.52 17.35
C MET A 80 8.27 6.97 15.90
N VAL A 81 7.55 5.88 15.71
CA VAL A 81 7.31 5.35 14.36
C VAL A 81 6.10 6.02 13.75
N PHE A 82 6.23 6.45 12.53
CA PHE A 82 5.12 6.94 11.73
C PHE A 82 5.13 6.29 10.34
N LYS A 83 4.08 6.51 9.57
CA LYS A 83 3.95 5.96 8.23
C LYS A 83 4.07 7.06 7.18
N PHE A 84 5.13 7.01 6.37
CA PHE A 84 5.31 7.90 5.24
C PHE A 84 4.89 7.19 3.94
N GLY A 85 3.68 7.49 3.47
CA GLY A 85 3.08 6.74 2.36
C GLY A 85 2.81 5.29 2.74
N SER A 86 3.49 4.34 2.09
CA SER A 86 3.40 2.90 2.39
C SER A 86 4.53 2.38 3.28
N ARG A 87 5.51 3.22 3.63
CA ARG A 87 6.72 2.81 4.35
C ARG A 87 6.71 3.28 5.81
N PRO A 88 7.17 2.44 6.76
CA PRO A 88 7.42 2.90 8.11
C PRO A 88 8.64 3.82 8.14
N ALA A 89 8.61 4.82 9.00
CA ALA A 89 9.71 5.76 9.23
C ALA A 89 9.83 6.09 10.72
N TRP A 90 11.02 6.40 11.16
CA TRP A 90 11.32 6.90 12.50
C TRP A 90 11.39 8.42 12.49
N LEU A 91 10.70 9.07 13.41
CA LEU A 91 10.97 10.44 13.83
C LEU A 91 11.68 10.36 15.19
N ILE A 92 12.86 10.94 15.27
CA ILE A 92 13.70 10.91 16.48
C ILE A 92 13.92 12.35 16.95
N HIS A 93 13.62 12.58 18.22
CA HIS A 93 13.92 13.82 18.92
C HIS A 93 15.19 13.57 19.76
N HIS A 94 16.32 14.09 19.32
CA HIS A 94 17.59 13.86 19.99
C HIS A 94 17.68 14.64 21.32
N ALA A 95 18.57 14.20 22.22
CA ALA A 95 18.76 14.83 23.52
C ALA A 95 19.27 16.28 23.44
N ASP A 96 19.90 16.65 22.31
CA ASP A 96 20.35 18.02 22.02
C ASP A 96 19.23 18.92 21.45
N GLY A 97 18.01 18.42 21.34
CA GLY A 97 16.86 19.14 20.80
C GLY A 97 16.75 19.08 19.27
N THR A 98 17.66 18.44 18.58
CA THR A 98 17.59 18.26 17.12
C THR A 98 16.63 17.13 16.72
N TRP A 99 16.15 17.17 15.50
CA TRP A 99 15.21 16.21 14.97
C TRP A 99 15.76 15.51 13.73
N THR A 100 15.54 14.22 13.64
CA THR A 100 15.80 13.46 12.40
C THR A 100 14.62 12.58 12.04
N ALA A 101 14.36 12.42 10.74
CA ALA A 101 13.40 11.48 10.22
C ALA A 101 14.09 10.55 9.22
N LEU A 102 13.98 9.24 9.47
CA LEU A 102 14.68 8.20 8.72
C LEU A 102 13.72 7.09 8.33
N ASP A 103 13.93 6.51 7.16
CA ASP A 103 13.21 5.30 6.74
C ASP A 103 13.49 4.17 7.74
N ALA A 104 12.44 3.50 8.22
CA ALA A 104 12.58 2.39 9.16
C ALA A 104 12.77 1.03 8.47
N VAL A 105 13.14 1.01 7.20
CA VAL A 105 13.35 -0.20 6.41
C VAL A 105 14.84 -0.43 6.16
N CYS A 106 15.36 -1.54 6.70
CA CYS A 106 16.76 -1.95 6.53
C CYS A 106 17.12 -2.11 5.05
N THR A 107 18.25 -1.54 4.65
CA THR A 107 18.72 -1.56 3.26
C THR A 107 19.34 -2.90 2.85
N HIS A 108 19.46 -3.86 3.77
CA HIS A 108 19.91 -5.23 3.45
C HIS A 108 18.77 -6.04 2.79
N LEU A 109 17.76 -6.45 3.53
CA LEU A 109 16.66 -7.30 3.06
C LEU A 109 15.28 -6.79 3.47
N GLY A 110 15.15 -5.51 3.80
CA GLY A 110 13.84 -4.88 4.03
C GLY A 110 13.21 -5.11 5.40
N CYS A 111 13.95 -5.64 6.39
CA CYS A 111 13.47 -5.75 7.77
C CYS A 111 13.19 -4.37 8.38
N THR A 112 12.20 -4.27 9.26
CA THR A 112 11.98 -3.03 10.02
C THR A 112 13.05 -2.88 11.08
N VAL A 113 13.70 -1.71 11.11
CA VAL A 113 14.71 -1.37 12.11
C VAL A 113 14.09 -0.76 13.34
N LYS A 114 14.78 -0.88 14.50
CA LYS A 114 14.38 -0.28 15.78
C LYS A 114 15.33 0.83 16.17
N TYR A 115 14.79 1.90 16.77
CA TYR A 115 15.59 2.92 17.43
C TYR A 115 15.81 2.51 18.88
N GLU A 116 17.07 2.43 19.29
CA GLU A 116 17.52 2.15 20.65
C GLU A 116 18.10 3.42 21.25
N ALA A 117 17.29 4.12 22.04
CA ALA A 117 17.67 5.40 22.66
C ALA A 117 18.86 5.27 23.60
N GLU A 118 18.91 4.20 24.39
CA GLU A 118 19.99 3.91 25.34
C GLU A 118 21.34 3.73 24.64
N ASN A 119 21.34 3.02 23.52
CA ASN A 119 22.52 2.74 22.71
C ASN A 119 22.81 3.82 21.67
N LYS A 120 21.95 4.84 21.57
CA LYS A 120 22.02 5.92 20.55
C LYS A 120 22.25 5.39 19.16
N ARG A 121 21.52 4.35 18.75
CA ARG A 121 21.66 3.70 17.46
C ARG A 121 20.32 3.25 16.88
N ILE A 122 20.29 3.03 15.58
CA ILE A 122 19.20 2.29 14.93
C ILE A 122 19.73 0.89 14.63
N PHE A 123 18.99 -0.11 15.06
CA PHE A 123 19.41 -1.51 15.01
C PHE A 123 18.45 -2.38 14.20
N CYS A 124 18.99 -3.27 13.39
CA CYS A 124 18.24 -4.27 12.65
C CYS A 124 18.47 -5.64 13.26
N GLU A 125 17.48 -6.18 13.94
CA GLU A 125 17.57 -7.49 14.63
C GLU A 125 17.78 -8.67 13.68
N CYS A 126 17.40 -8.54 12.39
CA CYS A 126 17.47 -9.66 11.45
C CYS A 126 18.91 -10.15 11.22
N HIS A 127 19.85 -9.24 11.01
CA HIS A 127 21.24 -9.60 10.68
C HIS A 127 22.26 -8.66 11.32
N GLY A 128 21.90 -7.97 12.41
CA GLY A 128 22.81 -7.12 13.17
C GLY A 128 23.24 -5.82 12.46
N GLY A 129 22.44 -5.32 11.51
CA GLY A 129 22.74 -4.04 10.88
C GLY A 129 22.60 -2.89 11.87
N VAL A 130 23.59 -1.98 11.88
CA VAL A 130 23.61 -0.79 12.75
C VAL A 130 23.68 0.46 11.91
N TYR A 131 22.86 1.45 12.26
CA TYR A 131 22.84 2.75 11.61
C TYR A 131 22.95 3.89 12.63
N ASP A 132 23.55 4.96 12.19
CA ASP A 132 23.61 6.22 12.90
C ASP A 132 22.24 6.91 12.91
N PRO A 133 21.68 7.28 14.07
CA PRO A 133 20.34 7.85 14.14
C PRO A 133 20.26 9.31 13.66
N ILE A 134 21.40 10.00 13.51
CA ILE A 134 21.46 11.38 13.04
C ILE A 134 21.56 11.41 11.52
N THR A 135 22.49 10.64 10.96
CA THR A 135 22.82 10.67 9.53
C THR A 135 22.19 9.53 8.72
N GLY A 136 21.63 8.52 9.39
CA GLY A 136 21.16 7.31 8.73
C GLY A 136 22.25 6.43 8.13
N LYS A 137 23.55 6.77 8.27
CA LYS A 137 24.66 5.98 7.73
C LYS A 137 24.72 4.60 8.36
N ASN A 138 24.99 3.58 7.56
CA ASN A 138 25.30 2.24 8.05
C ASN A 138 26.68 2.25 8.72
N ILE A 139 26.73 1.87 9.99
CA ILE A 139 27.95 1.86 10.80
C ILE A 139 28.54 0.44 10.85
N ALA A 140 27.67 -0.57 10.96
CA ALA A 140 28.09 -1.96 11.06
C ALA A 140 27.05 -2.93 10.47
N GLY A 141 27.52 -4.14 10.19
CA GLY A 141 26.69 -5.21 9.66
C GLY A 141 26.58 -5.20 8.13
N PRO A 142 25.70 -6.04 7.55
CA PRO A 142 25.60 -6.25 6.12
C PRO A 142 24.87 -5.18 5.29
N PRO A 143 24.19 -4.15 5.84
CA PRO A 143 23.50 -3.16 5.04
C PRO A 143 24.44 -2.40 4.08
N PRO A 144 24.17 -2.36 2.76
CA PRO A 144 25.07 -1.76 1.78
C PRO A 144 24.92 -0.26 1.64
N LYS A 145 23.85 0.33 2.16
CA LYS A 145 23.49 1.74 1.95
C LYS A 145 22.93 2.37 3.24
N PRO A 146 23.03 3.71 3.38
CA PRO A 146 22.37 4.41 4.47
C PRO A 146 20.84 4.30 4.40
N LEU A 147 20.17 4.54 5.51
CA LEU A 147 18.72 4.76 5.55
C LEU A 147 18.39 6.07 4.81
N ARG A 148 17.24 6.08 4.13
CA ARG A 148 16.74 7.30 3.49
C ARG A 148 16.41 8.33 4.57
N GLN A 149 16.87 9.56 4.37
CA GLN A 149 16.51 10.71 5.20
C GLN A 149 15.28 11.41 4.62
N TYR A 150 14.53 12.06 5.51
CA TYR A 150 13.44 12.95 5.19
C TYR A 150 13.77 14.36 5.68
N THR A 151 13.27 15.36 5.00
CA THR A 151 13.38 16.76 5.43
C THR A 151 12.34 17.05 6.51
N ILE A 152 12.74 17.78 7.55
CA ILE A 152 11.90 18.11 8.69
C ILE A 152 11.72 19.62 8.78
N LYS A 153 10.48 20.05 9.08
CA LYS A 153 10.15 21.41 9.49
C LYS A 153 9.33 21.34 10.77
N VAL A 154 9.86 21.89 11.85
CA VAL A 154 9.13 21.99 13.12
C VAL A 154 8.25 23.22 13.05
N THR A 155 6.96 23.07 13.32
CA THR A 155 5.94 24.12 13.33
C THR A 155 5.19 24.10 14.66
N GLU A 156 4.43 25.16 14.95
CA GLU A 156 3.59 25.22 16.15
C GLU A 156 2.53 24.12 16.20
N GLU A 157 2.07 23.66 15.05
CA GLU A 157 1.05 22.60 14.93
C GLU A 157 1.62 21.18 15.05
N GLY A 158 2.96 21.04 14.95
CA GLY A 158 3.64 19.73 14.96
C GLY A 158 4.88 19.69 14.10
N VAL A 159 5.29 18.50 13.71
CA VAL A 159 6.46 18.28 12.86
C VAL A 159 6.01 17.88 11.46
N VAL A 160 6.36 18.68 10.47
CA VAL A 160 6.13 18.37 9.05
C VAL A 160 7.32 17.59 8.53
N VAL A 161 7.07 16.41 8.01
CA VAL A 161 8.07 15.55 7.37
C VAL A 161 7.80 15.50 5.89
N SER A 162 8.80 15.83 5.08
CA SER A 162 8.71 15.83 3.63
C SER A 162 9.84 15.00 3.01
N ARG A 163 9.66 14.65 1.74
CA ARG A 163 10.67 13.94 0.98
C ARG A 163 11.88 14.87 0.74
N ALA A 164 13.11 14.37 0.97
CA ALA A 164 14.35 15.06 0.62
C ALA A 164 14.59 15.04 -0.88
#